data_59699d32f696bfbda8164c09a9e7a79d
#
_entry.id   59699d32f696bfbda8164c09a9e7a79d
#
_cell.length_a   1.000
_cell.length_b   1.000
_cell.length_c   1.000
_cell.angle_alpha   90.00
_cell.angle_beta   90.00
_cell.angle_gamma   90.00
#
_symmetry.space_group_name_H-M   'P 1'
#
loop_
_entity.id
_entity.type
_entity.pdbx_description
1 polymer ?
#
loop_
_entity_poly.entity_id
_entity_poly.type
_entity_poly.pdbx_seq_one_letter_code
_entity_poly.pdbx_strand_id
1 'polypeptide(L)'
;MNIVLLGAPGAAKGTQAQKLVAEYGLAHISTGDLLRAAVKAQSELGIKAKEYMDAGQLVPDQLVIDLVKERLSADDAKAGFILDGFPRNTAQAVTLDFELQNMGLKLDAALLVAVEPEVIVERLSSRRTCKECGYTAPAGTEICPNCSGEMYQRDDDKPETIRKRLDVYENQTSPLIEYYKGHGILKEVNGDRPVDEVFADVKTLLSL
;
A
#
# COMPACT_ATOMS: atom_id res chain seq x y z
N MET A 1 -10.39 11.55 -8.17
CA MET A 1 -9.19 10.90 -8.75
C MET A 1 -8.99 9.56 -8.05
N ASN A 2 -8.79 8.49 -8.82
CA ASN A 2 -8.68 7.12 -8.31
C ASN A 2 -7.30 6.57 -8.67
N ILE A 3 -6.48 6.27 -7.67
CA ILE A 3 -5.06 5.94 -7.85
C ILE A 3 -4.76 4.57 -7.25
N VAL A 4 -3.97 3.78 -7.98
CA VAL A 4 -3.29 2.59 -7.42
C VAL A 4 -1.83 2.93 -7.17
N LEU A 5 -1.32 2.59 -5.99
CA LEU A 5 0.10 2.70 -5.67
C LEU A 5 0.81 1.36 -5.90
N LEU A 6 1.82 1.40 -6.75
CA LEU A 6 2.70 0.28 -7.06
C LEU A 6 4.10 0.51 -6.45
N GLY A 7 4.81 -0.57 -6.24
CA GLY A 7 6.18 -0.55 -5.71
C GLY A 7 6.38 -1.59 -4.61
N ALA A 8 7.62 -1.96 -4.39
CA ALA A 8 8.00 -2.98 -3.43
C ALA A 8 7.57 -2.64 -1.99
N PRO A 9 7.45 -3.63 -1.09
CA PRO A 9 7.33 -3.36 0.33
C PRO A 9 8.49 -2.46 0.79
N GLY A 10 8.22 -1.39 1.54
CA GLY A 10 9.28 -0.45 1.95
C GLY A 10 9.56 0.72 0.98
N ALA A 11 8.93 0.77 -0.19
CA ALA A 11 9.08 1.87 -1.15
C ALA A 11 8.45 3.22 -0.71
N ALA A 12 7.97 3.34 0.52
CA ALA A 12 7.31 4.52 1.08
C ALA A 12 5.97 4.91 0.42
N LYS A 13 5.26 3.97 -0.21
CA LYS A 13 3.92 4.19 -0.79
C LYS A 13 2.94 4.83 0.19
N GLY A 14 2.82 4.25 1.41
CA GLY A 14 1.93 4.77 2.44
C GLY A 14 2.26 6.20 2.87
N THR A 15 3.54 6.59 2.87
CA THR A 15 3.96 7.96 3.17
C THR A 15 3.46 8.94 2.09
N GLN A 16 3.59 8.57 0.82
CA GLN A 16 3.07 9.37 -0.29
C GLN A 16 1.53 9.41 -0.28
N ALA A 17 0.88 8.28 0.03
CA ALA A 17 -0.57 8.23 0.20
C ALA A 17 -1.06 9.19 1.29
N GLN A 18 -0.43 9.20 2.46
CA GLN A 18 -0.79 10.10 3.56
C GLN A 18 -0.68 11.58 3.17
N LYS A 19 0.35 11.95 2.40
CA LYS A 19 0.49 13.32 1.89
C LYS A 19 -0.61 13.69 0.89
N LEU A 20 -0.95 12.78 -0.03
CA LEU A 20 -2.06 12.97 -0.97
C LEU A 20 -3.39 13.10 -0.24
N VAL A 21 -3.63 12.29 0.79
CA VAL A 21 -4.84 12.41 1.63
C VAL A 21 -4.91 13.77 2.32
N ALA A 22 -3.81 14.20 2.93
CA ALA A 22 -3.77 15.47 3.66
C ALA A 22 -3.98 16.69 2.76
N GLU A 23 -3.50 16.65 1.52
CA GLU A 23 -3.57 17.79 0.59
C GLU A 23 -4.84 17.76 -0.28
N TYR A 24 -5.34 16.57 -0.66
CA TYR A 24 -6.44 16.44 -1.64
C TYR A 24 -7.70 15.74 -1.11
N GLY A 25 -7.70 15.26 0.14
CA GLY A 25 -8.88 14.67 0.76
C GLY A 25 -9.30 13.31 0.17
N LEU A 26 -8.38 12.59 -0.50
CA LEU A 26 -8.67 11.28 -1.08
C LEU A 26 -8.81 10.21 0.01
N ALA A 27 -9.69 9.22 -0.18
CA ALA A 27 -9.79 8.09 0.74
C ALA A 27 -8.57 7.17 0.61
N HIS A 28 -7.83 6.92 1.70
CA HIS A 28 -6.73 5.96 1.73
C HIS A 28 -7.27 4.56 2.03
N ILE A 29 -7.11 3.65 1.08
CA ILE A 29 -7.50 2.25 1.19
C ILE A 29 -6.24 1.40 1.20
N SER A 30 -5.68 1.20 2.39
CA SER A 30 -4.50 0.37 2.61
C SER A 30 -4.94 -1.04 3.03
N THR A 31 -4.81 -2.02 2.12
CA THR A 31 -5.17 -3.41 2.44
C THR A 31 -4.32 -3.98 3.58
N GLY A 32 -3.06 -3.56 3.66
CA GLY A 32 -2.20 -3.94 4.77
C GLY A 32 -2.70 -3.44 6.12
N ASP A 33 -3.21 -2.21 6.19
CA ASP A 33 -3.73 -1.64 7.43
C ASP A 33 -5.10 -2.25 7.78
N LEU A 34 -5.96 -2.48 6.79
CA LEU A 34 -7.24 -3.15 6.99
C LEU A 34 -7.05 -4.58 7.54
N LEU A 35 -6.12 -5.35 6.97
CA LEU A 35 -5.79 -6.69 7.45
C LEU A 35 -5.18 -6.66 8.87
N ARG A 36 -4.29 -5.73 9.16
CA ARG A 36 -3.74 -5.54 10.53
C ARG A 36 -4.81 -5.17 11.54
N ALA A 37 -5.75 -4.32 11.16
CA ALA A 37 -6.89 -3.99 12.01
C ALA A 37 -7.77 -5.22 12.29
N ALA A 38 -8.03 -6.05 11.26
CA ALA A 38 -8.76 -7.32 11.41
C ALA A 38 -8.01 -8.31 12.34
N VAL A 39 -6.68 -8.38 12.24
CA VAL A 39 -5.83 -9.19 13.14
C VAL A 39 -5.93 -8.67 14.58
N LYS A 40 -5.82 -7.36 14.79
CA LYS A 40 -5.94 -6.72 16.13
C LYS A 40 -7.33 -6.99 16.74
N ALA A 41 -8.37 -6.95 15.93
CA ALA A 41 -9.74 -7.23 16.35
C ALA A 41 -10.05 -8.73 16.54
N GLN A 42 -9.11 -9.64 16.23
CA GLN A 42 -9.29 -11.09 16.29
C GLN A 42 -10.51 -11.57 15.47
N SER A 43 -10.85 -10.88 14.39
CA SER A 43 -11.94 -11.28 13.50
C SER A 43 -11.59 -12.58 12.76
N GLU A 44 -12.58 -13.29 12.23
CA GLU A 44 -12.35 -14.50 11.44
C GLU A 44 -11.41 -14.26 10.25
N LEU A 45 -11.59 -13.13 9.56
CA LEU A 45 -10.68 -12.68 8.52
C LEU A 45 -9.27 -12.44 9.06
N GLY A 46 -9.14 -11.75 10.21
CA GLY A 46 -7.85 -11.44 10.82
C GLY A 46 -7.07 -12.68 11.23
N ILE A 47 -7.73 -13.67 11.80
CA ILE A 47 -7.12 -14.95 12.18
C ILE A 47 -6.54 -15.65 10.94
N LYS A 48 -7.32 -15.74 9.85
CA LYS A 48 -6.87 -16.34 8.59
C LYS A 48 -5.73 -15.54 7.93
N ALA A 49 -5.85 -14.21 7.91
CA ALA A 49 -4.86 -13.34 7.26
C ALA A 49 -3.50 -13.36 7.97
N LYS A 50 -3.49 -13.50 9.31
CA LYS A 50 -2.28 -13.44 10.12
C LYS A 50 -1.24 -14.47 9.68
N GLU A 51 -1.63 -15.71 9.40
CA GLU A 51 -0.71 -16.78 8.99
C GLU A 51 0.05 -16.41 7.70
N TYR A 52 -0.65 -15.87 6.70
CA TYR A 52 -0.05 -15.41 5.44
C TYR A 52 0.87 -14.20 5.65
N MET A 53 0.42 -13.23 6.46
CA MET A 53 1.19 -12.01 6.72
C MET A 53 2.50 -12.32 7.47
N ASP A 54 2.47 -13.17 8.49
CA ASP A 54 3.65 -13.58 9.26
C ASP A 54 4.63 -14.38 8.39
N ALA A 55 4.12 -15.15 7.42
CA ALA A 55 4.93 -15.89 6.44
C ALA A 55 5.46 -15.00 5.30
N GLY A 56 5.06 -13.73 5.20
CA GLY A 56 5.40 -12.82 4.10
C GLY A 56 4.73 -13.17 2.77
N GLN A 57 3.65 -13.94 2.80
CA GLN A 57 2.86 -14.37 1.65
C GLN A 57 1.66 -13.44 1.40
N LEU A 58 1.05 -13.56 0.21
CA LEU A 58 -0.21 -12.86 -0.07
C LEU A 58 -1.38 -13.60 0.61
N VAL A 59 -2.27 -12.81 1.22
CA VAL A 59 -3.58 -13.31 1.68
C VAL A 59 -4.40 -13.73 0.46
N PRO A 60 -5.21 -14.79 0.51
CA PRO A 60 -6.00 -15.26 -0.63
C PRO A 60 -6.82 -14.15 -1.28
N ASP A 61 -6.80 -14.12 -2.62
CA ASP A 61 -7.33 -13.02 -3.43
C ASP A 61 -8.77 -12.66 -3.08
N GLN A 62 -9.64 -13.65 -2.92
CA GLN A 62 -11.06 -13.41 -2.63
C GLN A 62 -11.26 -12.62 -1.34
N LEU A 63 -10.50 -12.92 -0.29
CA LEU A 63 -10.60 -12.24 1.01
C LEU A 63 -10.19 -10.76 0.88
N VAL A 64 -9.15 -10.49 0.09
CA VAL A 64 -8.67 -9.10 -0.11
C VAL A 64 -9.63 -8.34 -1.02
N ILE A 65 -10.15 -8.97 -2.07
CA ILE A 65 -11.12 -8.36 -3.00
C ILE A 65 -12.38 -7.95 -2.24
N ASP A 66 -12.95 -8.83 -1.42
CA ASP A 66 -14.16 -8.54 -0.65
C ASP A 66 -13.95 -7.36 0.31
N LEU A 67 -12.80 -7.30 0.97
CA LEU A 67 -12.42 -6.22 1.85
C LEU A 67 -12.30 -4.87 1.09
N VAL A 68 -11.70 -4.88 -0.10
CA VAL A 68 -11.56 -3.69 -0.93
C VAL A 68 -12.91 -3.22 -1.47
N LYS A 69 -13.78 -4.14 -1.90
CA LYS A 69 -15.14 -3.82 -2.37
C LYS A 69 -15.98 -3.15 -1.28
N GLU A 70 -15.96 -3.70 -0.07
CA GLU A 70 -16.64 -3.10 1.08
C GLU A 70 -16.15 -1.67 1.31
N ARG A 71 -14.82 -1.47 1.31
CA ARG A 71 -14.21 -0.16 1.57
C ARG A 71 -14.47 0.86 0.45
N LEU A 72 -14.48 0.44 -0.82
CA LEU A 72 -14.81 1.29 -1.97
C LEU A 72 -16.28 1.75 -1.97
N SER A 73 -17.17 1.00 -1.30
CA SER A 73 -18.58 1.35 -1.19
C SER A 73 -18.85 2.44 -0.15
N ALA A 74 -17.89 2.81 0.68
CA ALA A 74 -18.02 3.84 1.70
C ALA A 74 -18.11 5.25 1.07
N ASP A 75 -18.82 6.15 1.73
CA ASP A 75 -19.12 7.49 1.18
C ASP A 75 -17.88 8.34 0.92
N ASP A 76 -16.85 8.22 1.75
CA ASP A 76 -15.60 8.97 1.59
C ASP A 76 -14.81 8.54 0.33
N ALA A 77 -14.96 7.29 -0.13
CA ALA A 77 -14.31 6.81 -1.34
C ALA A 77 -14.94 7.37 -2.63
N LYS A 78 -16.17 7.89 -2.57
CA LYS A 78 -16.86 8.48 -3.73
C LYS A 78 -16.20 9.75 -4.27
N ALA A 79 -15.51 10.50 -3.42
CA ALA A 79 -14.77 11.70 -3.82
C ALA A 79 -13.45 11.39 -4.52
N GLY A 80 -12.99 10.15 -4.44
CA GLY A 80 -11.75 9.63 -4.98
C GLY A 80 -10.97 8.85 -3.93
N PHE A 81 -10.09 7.96 -4.39
CA PHE A 81 -9.39 7.05 -3.51
C PHE A 81 -7.97 6.73 -3.96
N ILE A 82 -7.18 6.25 -3.00
CA ILE A 82 -5.85 5.70 -3.20
C ILE A 82 -5.85 4.27 -2.70
N LEU A 83 -5.61 3.31 -3.59
CA LEU A 83 -5.39 1.90 -3.25
C LEU A 83 -3.91 1.68 -2.94
N ASP A 84 -3.60 1.25 -1.72
CA ASP A 84 -2.25 0.92 -1.27
C ASP A 84 -2.17 -0.56 -0.87
N GLY A 85 -1.29 -1.29 -1.55
CA GLY A 85 -1.11 -2.72 -1.34
C GLY A 85 -2.19 -3.61 -2.00
N PHE A 86 -2.95 -3.07 -2.93
CA PHE A 86 -3.88 -3.77 -3.81
C PHE A 86 -4.02 -3.00 -5.14
N PRO A 87 -4.05 -3.71 -6.30
CA PRO A 87 -3.85 -5.15 -6.45
C PRO A 87 -2.39 -5.57 -6.21
N ARG A 88 -2.15 -6.87 -5.95
CA ARG A 88 -0.82 -7.45 -5.79
C ARG A 88 -0.48 -8.54 -6.81
N ASN A 89 -1.41 -8.87 -7.68
CA ASN A 89 -1.19 -9.73 -8.84
C ASN A 89 -2.15 -9.34 -9.96
N THR A 90 -1.92 -9.89 -11.16
CA THR A 90 -2.69 -9.55 -12.35
C THR A 90 -4.16 -10.00 -12.24
N ALA A 91 -4.43 -11.14 -11.58
CA ALA A 91 -5.81 -11.60 -11.38
C ALA A 91 -6.62 -10.62 -10.52
N GLN A 92 -6.01 -10.08 -9.45
CA GLN A 92 -6.62 -9.03 -8.63
C GLN A 92 -6.84 -7.74 -9.46
N ALA A 93 -5.91 -7.36 -10.34
CA ALA A 93 -6.04 -6.17 -11.18
C ALA A 93 -7.22 -6.28 -12.15
N VAL A 94 -7.34 -7.42 -12.83
CA VAL A 94 -8.49 -7.69 -13.74
C VAL A 94 -9.81 -7.64 -12.97
N THR A 95 -9.86 -8.23 -11.76
CA THR A 95 -11.06 -8.20 -10.93
C THR A 95 -11.38 -6.78 -10.46
N LEU A 96 -10.36 -6.00 -10.08
CA LEU A 96 -10.53 -4.59 -9.69
C LEU A 96 -11.13 -3.77 -10.84
N ASP A 97 -10.60 -3.91 -12.05
CA ASP A 97 -11.10 -3.18 -13.22
C ASP A 97 -12.58 -3.51 -13.50
N PHE A 98 -12.96 -4.78 -13.39
CA PHE A 98 -14.35 -5.21 -13.52
C PHE A 98 -15.26 -4.62 -12.44
N GLU A 99 -14.82 -4.64 -11.17
CA GLU A 99 -15.60 -4.10 -10.06
C GLU A 99 -15.75 -2.57 -10.16
N LEU A 100 -14.69 -1.86 -10.52
CA LEU A 100 -14.76 -0.42 -10.74
C LEU A 100 -15.70 -0.07 -11.89
N GLN A 101 -15.67 -0.83 -13.00
CA GLN A 101 -16.58 -0.65 -14.11
C GLN A 101 -18.05 -0.83 -13.67
N ASN A 102 -18.36 -1.85 -12.88
CA ASN A 102 -19.68 -2.08 -12.31
C ASN A 102 -20.17 -0.94 -11.42
N MET A 103 -19.22 -0.25 -10.76
CA MET A 103 -19.50 0.92 -9.91
C MET A 103 -19.54 2.24 -10.72
N GLY A 104 -19.31 2.21 -12.04
CA GLY A 104 -19.21 3.41 -12.88
C GLY A 104 -17.94 4.22 -12.62
N LEU A 105 -16.90 3.58 -12.07
CA LEU A 105 -15.61 4.17 -11.73
C LEU A 105 -14.51 3.66 -12.67
N LYS A 106 -13.39 4.36 -12.70
CA LYS A 106 -12.16 3.92 -13.37
C LYS A 106 -10.94 4.36 -12.58
N LEU A 107 -9.81 3.74 -12.83
CA LEU A 107 -8.51 4.24 -12.37
C LEU A 107 -8.05 5.38 -13.27
N ASP A 108 -7.54 6.43 -12.67
CA ASP A 108 -6.95 7.59 -13.36
C ASP A 108 -5.43 7.42 -13.52
N ALA A 109 -4.78 6.76 -12.55
CA ALA A 109 -3.35 6.50 -12.58
C ALA A 109 -2.96 5.26 -11.75
N ALA A 110 -1.90 4.59 -12.20
CA ALA A 110 -1.12 3.65 -11.40
C ALA A 110 0.25 4.27 -11.16
N LEU A 111 0.54 4.66 -9.92
CA LEU A 111 1.77 5.34 -9.54
C LEU A 111 2.77 4.34 -8.97
N LEU A 112 3.83 4.07 -9.73
CA LEU A 112 4.97 3.25 -9.29
C LEU A 112 5.96 4.13 -8.53
N VAL A 113 6.19 3.80 -7.27
CA VAL A 113 7.29 4.34 -6.47
C VAL A 113 8.45 3.35 -6.58
N ALA A 114 9.40 3.64 -7.48
CA ALA A 114 10.57 2.82 -7.75
C ALA A 114 11.66 3.07 -6.70
N VAL A 115 12.19 2.00 -6.10
CA VAL A 115 13.23 2.05 -5.05
C VAL A 115 14.14 0.85 -5.21
N GLU A 116 15.44 1.06 -5.10
CA GLU A 116 16.44 0.00 -5.19
C GLU A 116 16.29 -1.03 -4.05
N PRO A 117 16.51 -2.34 -4.32
CA PRO A 117 16.28 -3.41 -3.35
C PRO A 117 17.07 -3.24 -2.05
N GLU A 118 18.31 -2.77 -2.12
CA GLU A 118 19.19 -2.56 -0.96
C GLU A 118 18.60 -1.50 0.00
N VAL A 119 18.09 -0.41 -0.56
CA VAL A 119 17.43 0.68 0.19
C VAL A 119 16.14 0.16 0.86
N ILE A 120 15.42 -0.73 0.20
CA ILE A 120 14.20 -1.35 0.74
C ILE A 120 14.49 -2.17 1.98
N VAL A 121 15.54 -3.02 1.94
CA VAL A 121 15.93 -3.86 3.08
C VAL A 121 16.28 -2.99 4.30
N GLU A 122 17.05 -1.93 4.10
CA GLU A 122 17.41 -0.98 5.16
C GLU A 122 16.16 -0.29 5.74
N ARG A 123 15.29 0.23 4.87
CA ARG A 123 14.05 0.92 5.29
C ARG A 123 13.13 0.01 6.09
N LEU A 124 12.92 -1.23 5.65
CA LEU A 124 12.03 -2.17 6.34
C LEU A 124 12.58 -2.62 7.68
N SER A 125 13.86 -2.97 7.75
CA SER A 125 14.48 -3.44 9.01
C SER A 125 14.52 -2.35 10.08
N SER A 126 14.65 -1.08 9.66
CA SER A 126 14.67 0.08 10.56
C SER A 126 13.27 0.65 10.88
N ARG A 127 12.24 0.29 10.12
CA ARG A 127 10.89 0.86 10.25
C ARG A 127 10.27 0.66 11.62
N ARG A 128 9.61 1.72 12.10
CA ARG A 128 8.72 1.67 13.27
C ARG A 128 7.31 2.07 12.84
N THR A 129 6.31 1.47 13.46
CA THR A 129 4.89 1.74 13.16
C THR A 129 4.16 2.05 14.45
N CYS A 130 3.30 3.05 14.43
CA CYS A 130 2.47 3.39 15.57
C CYS A 130 1.35 2.36 15.76
N LYS A 131 1.17 1.88 16.99
CA LYS A 131 0.11 0.92 17.37
C LYS A 131 -1.30 1.50 17.21
N GLU A 132 -1.44 2.83 17.34
CA GLU A 132 -2.74 3.50 17.36
C GLU A 132 -3.14 4.01 15.97
N CYS A 133 -2.31 4.82 15.32
CA CYS A 133 -2.68 5.48 14.06
C CYS A 133 -2.00 4.91 12.80
N GLY A 134 -1.13 3.90 12.92
CA GLY A 134 -0.44 3.30 11.78
C GLY A 134 0.68 4.15 11.17
N TYR A 135 0.96 5.35 11.72
CA TYR A 135 2.05 6.21 11.25
C TYR A 135 3.39 5.44 11.25
N THR A 136 4.20 5.65 10.22
CA THR A 136 5.50 4.98 10.08
C THR A 136 6.64 5.97 10.21
N ALA A 137 7.69 5.58 10.93
CA ALA A 137 8.89 6.38 11.18
C ALA A 137 10.15 5.50 11.11
N PRO A 138 11.35 6.10 11.00
CA PRO A 138 12.62 5.38 11.06
C PRO A 138 12.90 4.82 12.46
N ALA A 139 13.97 4.02 12.58
CA ALA A 139 14.46 3.49 13.85
C ALA A 139 14.72 4.61 14.89
N GLY A 140 14.59 4.27 16.18
CA GLY A 140 14.81 5.21 17.27
C GLY A 140 13.61 6.09 17.62
N THR A 141 12.52 6.04 16.86
CA THR A 141 11.28 6.71 17.21
C THR A 141 10.48 5.83 18.15
N GLU A 142 10.39 6.20 19.44
CA GLU A 142 9.66 5.45 20.47
C GLU A 142 8.21 5.92 20.64
N ILE A 143 7.97 7.20 20.39
CA ILE A 143 6.67 7.86 20.53
C ILE A 143 6.24 8.41 19.17
N CYS A 144 5.02 8.15 18.78
CA CYS A 144 4.46 8.60 17.51
C CYS A 144 4.35 10.13 17.47
N PRO A 145 4.96 10.81 16.49
CA PRO A 145 4.87 12.26 16.37
C PRO A 145 3.45 12.73 15.95
N ASN A 146 2.62 11.84 15.42
CA ASN A 146 1.28 12.16 14.95
C ASN A 146 0.20 12.06 16.06
N CYS A 147 0.29 11.06 16.95
CA CYS A 147 -0.76 10.83 17.95
C CYS A 147 -0.23 10.50 19.36
N SER A 148 1.09 10.60 19.57
CA SER A 148 1.77 10.25 20.82
C SER A 148 1.62 8.78 21.26
N GLY A 149 1.14 7.89 20.38
CA GLY A 149 1.02 6.46 20.63
C GLY A 149 2.39 5.75 20.61
N GLU A 150 2.45 4.55 21.17
CA GLU A 150 3.65 3.71 21.19
C GLU A 150 4.02 3.25 19.78
N MET A 151 5.33 3.27 19.47
CA MET A 151 5.87 2.75 18.22
C MET A 151 6.44 1.34 18.41
N TYR A 152 6.25 0.46 17.42
CA TYR A 152 6.74 -0.91 17.43
C TYR A 152 7.31 -1.32 16.08
N GLN A 153 8.12 -2.36 16.06
CA GLN A 153 8.53 -3.03 14.83
C GLN A 153 7.47 -4.07 14.45
N ARG A 154 7.06 -4.08 13.19
CA ARG A 154 6.11 -5.08 12.69
C ARG A 154 6.74 -6.47 12.66
N ASP A 155 5.94 -7.52 12.87
CA ASP A 155 6.42 -8.90 12.78
C ASP A 155 6.87 -9.28 11.37
N ASP A 156 6.27 -8.68 10.35
CA ASP A 156 6.62 -8.86 8.94
C ASP A 156 7.84 -8.03 8.47
N ASP A 157 8.50 -7.30 9.38
CA ASP A 157 9.75 -6.55 9.14
C ASP A 157 11.00 -7.27 9.69
N LYS A 158 10.90 -8.57 9.97
CA LYS A 158 12.06 -9.41 10.29
C LYS A 158 12.83 -9.73 8.99
N PRO A 159 14.19 -9.82 9.04
CA PRO A 159 15.02 -9.98 7.83
C PRO A 159 14.62 -11.14 6.92
N GLU A 160 14.26 -12.27 7.52
CA GLU A 160 13.80 -13.46 6.79
C GLU A 160 12.44 -13.24 6.10
N THR A 161 11.51 -12.53 6.77
CA THR A 161 10.20 -12.19 6.21
C THR A 161 10.33 -11.12 5.12
N ILE A 162 11.23 -10.14 5.30
CA ILE A 162 11.52 -9.11 4.28
C ILE A 162 11.95 -9.78 2.97
N ARG A 163 12.88 -10.75 3.01
CA ARG A 163 13.34 -11.46 1.80
C ARG A 163 12.18 -12.15 1.09
N LYS A 164 11.36 -12.90 1.83
CA LYS A 164 10.19 -13.57 1.26
C LYS A 164 9.21 -12.58 0.63
N ARG A 165 8.97 -11.43 1.25
CA ARG A 165 8.10 -10.38 0.71
C ARG A 165 8.65 -9.78 -0.57
N LEU A 166 9.97 -9.62 -0.69
CA LEU A 166 10.61 -9.16 -1.92
C LEU A 166 10.51 -10.23 -3.02
N ASP A 167 10.75 -11.51 -2.70
CA ASP A 167 10.56 -12.61 -3.66
C ASP A 167 9.11 -12.69 -4.15
N VAL A 168 8.12 -12.55 -3.25
CA VAL A 168 6.69 -12.52 -3.60
C VAL A 168 6.37 -11.29 -4.46
N TYR A 169 6.90 -10.12 -4.12
CA TYR A 169 6.73 -8.92 -4.92
C TYR A 169 7.26 -9.12 -6.34
N GLU A 170 8.49 -9.59 -6.49
CA GLU A 170 9.11 -9.77 -7.79
C GLU A 170 8.35 -10.78 -8.66
N ASN A 171 7.92 -11.89 -8.08
CA ASN A 171 7.26 -12.96 -8.84
C ASN A 171 5.78 -12.71 -9.13
N GLN A 172 5.06 -12.01 -8.26
CA GLN A 172 3.61 -11.89 -8.35
C GLN A 172 3.11 -10.46 -8.59
N THR A 173 3.83 -9.46 -8.07
CA THR A 173 3.35 -8.06 -8.07
C THR A 173 4.03 -7.21 -9.13
N SER A 174 5.32 -7.42 -9.41
CA SER A 174 6.04 -6.64 -10.43
C SER A 174 5.41 -6.73 -11.82
N PRO A 175 4.74 -7.85 -12.25
CA PRO A 175 4.02 -7.91 -13.52
C PRO A 175 2.90 -6.86 -13.68
N LEU A 176 2.40 -6.28 -12.59
CA LEU A 176 1.44 -5.18 -12.64
C LEU A 176 1.98 -3.92 -13.32
N ILE A 177 3.29 -3.73 -13.32
CA ILE A 177 3.94 -2.60 -14.00
C ILE A 177 3.62 -2.66 -15.50
N GLU A 178 3.86 -3.81 -16.14
CA GLU A 178 3.52 -3.99 -17.56
C GLU A 178 2.01 -3.99 -17.80
N TYR A 179 1.22 -4.52 -16.87
CA TYR A 179 -0.24 -4.48 -16.95
C TYR A 179 -0.75 -3.03 -17.05
N TYR A 180 -0.39 -2.15 -16.14
CA TYR A 180 -0.84 -0.75 -16.14
C TYR A 180 -0.16 0.12 -17.20
N LYS A 181 1.05 -0.25 -17.61
CA LYS A 181 1.70 0.35 -18.77
C LYS A 181 0.92 0.06 -20.06
N GLY A 182 0.45 -1.17 -20.24
CA GLY A 182 -0.43 -1.57 -21.34
C GLY A 182 -1.77 -0.81 -21.36
N HIS A 183 -2.28 -0.41 -20.19
CA HIS A 183 -3.48 0.43 -20.05
C HIS A 183 -3.21 1.94 -20.22
N GLY A 184 -1.95 2.36 -20.37
CA GLY A 184 -1.57 3.75 -20.59
C GLY A 184 -1.72 4.66 -19.37
N ILE A 185 -1.88 4.10 -18.15
CA ILE A 185 -2.09 4.85 -16.91
C ILE A 185 -0.92 4.77 -15.93
N LEU A 186 0.16 4.05 -16.28
CA LEU A 186 1.35 3.95 -15.44
C LEU A 186 2.08 5.30 -15.37
N LYS A 187 2.40 5.71 -14.16
CA LYS A 187 3.28 6.84 -13.82
C LYS A 187 4.38 6.31 -12.91
N GLU A 188 5.61 6.78 -13.08
CA GLU A 188 6.74 6.30 -12.29
C GLU A 188 7.48 7.47 -11.64
N VAL A 189 7.84 7.29 -10.37
CA VAL A 189 8.64 8.25 -9.60
C VAL A 189 9.79 7.53 -8.90
N ASN A 190 10.98 8.15 -8.90
CA ASN A 190 12.11 7.66 -8.11
C ASN A 190 11.87 7.92 -6.61
N GLY A 191 11.69 6.85 -5.83
CA GLY A 191 11.46 6.87 -4.39
C GLY A 191 12.72 6.89 -3.52
N ASP A 192 13.93 6.94 -4.11
CA ASP A 192 15.21 6.96 -3.38
C ASP A 192 15.68 8.38 -3.00
N ARG A 193 14.76 9.32 -3.02
CA ARG A 193 14.99 10.71 -2.68
C ARG A 193 14.21 11.12 -1.41
N PRO A 194 14.49 12.31 -0.86
CA PRO A 194 13.72 12.86 0.26
C PRO A 194 12.21 12.87 -0.03
N VAL A 195 11.42 12.54 0.99
CA VAL A 195 9.96 12.35 0.86
C VAL A 195 9.24 13.51 0.20
N ASP A 196 9.65 14.77 0.51
CA ASP A 196 9.02 15.98 -0.02
C ASP A 196 9.35 16.22 -1.51
N GLU A 197 10.55 15.84 -1.94
CA GLU A 197 10.95 15.90 -3.35
C GLU A 197 10.16 14.87 -4.16
N VAL A 198 10.08 13.63 -3.65
CA VAL A 198 9.25 12.58 -4.28
C VAL A 198 7.80 13.05 -4.39
N PHE A 199 7.27 13.69 -3.34
CA PHE A 199 5.90 14.18 -3.36
C PHE A 199 5.67 15.30 -4.37
N ALA A 200 6.63 16.20 -4.57
CA ALA A 200 6.56 17.24 -5.60
C ALA A 200 6.47 16.64 -7.02
N ASP A 201 7.27 15.58 -7.28
CA ASP A 201 7.19 14.86 -8.56
C ASP A 201 5.86 14.10 -8.71
N VAL A 202 5.38 13.47 -7.63
CA VAL A 202 4.06 12.80 -7.62
C VAL A 202 2.96 13.76 -8.04
N LYS A 203 2.94 14.99 -7.48
CA LYS A 203 1.95 16.01 -7.86
C LYS A 203 2.05 16.37 -9.34
N THR A 204 3.26 16.58 -9.83
CA THR A 204 3.49 16.89 -11.25
C THR A 204 3.01 15.75 -12.16
N LEU A 205 3.33 14.48 -11.84
CA LEU A 205 2.94 13.31 -12.61
C LEU A 205 1.42 13.09 -12.63
N LEU A 206 0.74 13.42 -11.54
CA LEU A 206 -0.71 13.29 -11.39
C LEU A 206 -1.48 14.53 -11.86
N SER A 207 -0.78 15.60 -12.27
CA SER A 207 -1.37 16.88 -12.67
C SER A 207 -2.22 17.53 -11.57
N LEU A 208 -1.71 17.48 -10.35
CA LEU A 208 -2.32 18.00 -9.12
C LEU A 208 -1.74 19.37 -8.73
#